data_da6daa7fe4f2be6cb022319285fb63b2
#
_entry.id   da6daa7fe4f2be6cb022319285fb63b2
#
_cell.length_a   1.000
_cell.length_b   1.000
_cell.length_c   1.000
_cell.angle_alpha   90.00
_cell.angle_beta   90.00
_cell.angle_gamma   90.00
#
_symmetry.space_group_name_H-M   'P 1'
#
loop_
_entity.id
_entity.type
_entity.pdbx_description
1 polymer ?
#
loop_
_entity_poly.entity_id
_entity_poly.type
_entity_poly.pdbx_seq_one_letter_code
_entity_poly.pdbx_strand_id
1 'polypeptide(L)'
;MKYWNQITPENEGKWGVVEATRGQYNWAALDKIYDFARKNNIPVKAHNFVWGQQAPSWISGLSAADQRTAIENWIKAYCTRYPDTVMIDVVNEAVEGHAPAAYAKNAFAGKDWITEVFKLARKHCPNSELIYNDYNFLTWDTDKILALIKPAVDAGVVDGLGMQSHSLYSPKVWSAQEIKDKLDKIGALGTDLYISEYDIEATNDQTQLDYMKMHFPVFWNHPKVKGITLWGYVVGKTWRTGTGLIQENGTERPAMTWLMNYLKEERAK
;
A
#
# COMPACT_ATOMS: atom_id res chain seq x y z
N MET A 1 14.37 8.63 -14.94
CA MET A 1 13.09 7.96 -15.23
C MET A 1 12.10 8.95 -15.81
N LYS A 2 11.22 8.47 -16.71
CA LYS A 2 10.30 9.39 -17.42
C LYS A 2 9.06 9.77 -16.58
N TYR A 3 8.51 8.83 -15.78
CA TYR A 3 7.19 9.01 -15.17
C TYR A 3 7.20 8.97 -13.63
N TRP A 4 7.89 8.01 -13.03
CA TRP A 4 7.72 7.65 -11.63
C TRP A 4 8.95 7.98 -10.80
N ASN A 5 8.75 8.32 -9.53
CA ASN A 5 9.79 8.64 -8.57
C ASN A 5 9.75 7.77 -7.30
N GLN A 6 8.99 6.67 -7.34
CA GLN A 6 8.89 5.66 -6.29
C GLN A 6 8.67 4.29 -6.93
N ILE A 7 9.05 3.20 -6.25
CA ILE A 7 8.73 1.82 -6.60
C ILE A 7 8.02 1.15 -5.43
N THR A 8 6.96 0.38 -5.75
CA THR A 8 6.31 -0.56 -4.85
C THR A 8 6.25 -1.92 -5.55
N PRO A 9 6.91 -2.98 -5.02
CA PRO A 9 6.78 -4.33 -5.55
C PRO A 9 5.36 -4.84 -5.35
N GLU A 10 4.70 -5.32 -6.40
CA GLU A 10 3.33 -5.85 -6.29
C GLU A 10 3.29 -7.19 -5.54
N ASN A 11 4.19 -8.12 -5.88
CA ASN A 11 4.20 -9.48 -5.34
C ASN A 11 5.53 -9.91 -4.73
N GLU A 12 6.65 -9.41 -5.24
CA GLU A 12 8.00 -9.87 -4.91
C GLU A 12 8.38 -9.65 -3.45
N GLY A 13 7.73 -8.70 -2.78
CA GLY A 13 7.94 -8.35 -1.37
C GLY A 13 7.04 -9.07 -0.38
N LYS A 14 6.07 -9.87 -0.83
CA LYS A 14 5.12 -10.55 0.05
C LYS A 14 5.77 -11.73 0.75
N TRP A 15 5.44 -11.91 2.02
CA TRP A 15 6.10 -12.89 2.88
C TRP A 15 6.08 -14.30 2.31
N GLY A 16 4.92 -14.79 1.81
CA GLY A 16 4.80 -16.11 1.22
C GLY A 16 5.62 -16.31 -0.06
N VAL A 17 5.98 -15.24 -0.76
CA VAL A 17 6.84 -15.29 -1.94
C VAL A 17 8.31 -15.39 -1.51
N VAL A 18 8.71 -14.62 -0.51
CA VAL A 18 10.10 -14.56 -0.04
C VAL A 18 10.46 -15.75 0.81
N GLU A 19 9.58 -16.20 1.72
CA GLU A 19 9.81 -17.29 2.66
C GLU A 19 8.79 -18.43 2.46
N ALA A 20 8.70 -18.96 1.25
CA ALA A 20 7.81 -20.09 0.93
C ALA A 20 8.12 -21.33 1.79
N THR A 21 9.37 -21.52 2.16
CA THR A 21 9.84 -22.57 3.10
C THR A 21 10.39 -21.90 4.36
N ARG A 22 9.94 -22.33 5.52
CA ARG A 22 10.31 -21.74 6.81
C ARG A 22 11.82 -21.65 6.99
N GLY A 23 12.34 -20.46 7.27
CA GLY A 23 13.76 -20.18 7.46
C GLY A 23 14.59 -20.12 6.18
N GLN A 24 13.97 -20.22 5.00
CA GLN A 24 14.65 -20.10 3.72
C GLN A 24 14.12 -18.89 2.95
N TYR A 25 14.92 -17.84 2.86
CA TYR A 25 14.55 -16.59 2.20
C TYR A 25 15.06 -16.53 0.77
N ASN A 26 14.18 -16.32 -0.19
CA ASN A 26 14.51 -16.04 -1.58
C ASN A 26 14.35 -14.54 -1.86
N TRP A 27 15.42 -13.81 -1.78
CA TRP A 27 15.45 -12.36 -2.00
C TRP A 27 15.72 -11.95 -3.46
N ALA A 28 16.00 -12.90 -4.34
CA ALA A 28 16.53 -12.60 -5.68
C ALA A 28 15.70 -11.60 -6.51
N ALA A 29 14.38 -11.65 -6.43
CA ALA A 29 13.50 -10.72 -7.13
C ALA A 29 13.51 -9.34 -6.49
N LEU A 30 13.42 -9.28 -5.15
CA LEU A 30 13.49 -8.02 -4.41
C LEU A 30 14.85 -7.35 -4.53
N ASP A 31 15.97 -8.10 -4.49
CA ASP A 31 17.31 -7.54 -4.67
C ASP A 31 17.41 -6.75 -5.97
N LYS A 32 16.87 -7.28 -7.08
CA LYS A 32 16.85 -6.58 -8.37
C LYS A 32 16.07 -5.25 -8.30
N ILE A 33 14.98 -5.22 -7.56
CA ILE A 33 14.15 -4.02 -7.40
C ILE A 33 14.89 -2.98 -6.57
N TYR A 34 15.48 -3.38 -5.43
CA TYR A 34 16.25 -2.48 -4.58
C TYR A 34 17.52 -1.98 -5.26
N ASP A 35 18.24 -2.83 -5.99
CA ASP A 35 19.41 -2.43 -6.78
C ASP A 35 19.05 -1.41 -7.84
N PHE A 36 17.92 -1.63 -8.54
CA PHE A 36 17.42 -0.65 -9.51
C PHE A 36 17.05 0.68 -8.83
N ALA A 37 16.35 0.62 -7.68
CA ALA A 37 15.96 1.80 -6.94
C ALA A 37 17.18 2.61 -6.46
N ARG A 38 18.17 1.95 -5.86
CA ARG A 38 19.43 2.57 -5.41
C ARG A 38 20.19 3.19 -6.57
N LYS A 39 20.32 2.46 -7.69
CA LYS A 39 21.00 2.95 -8.89
C LYS A 39 20.36 4.22 -9.47
N ASN A 40 19.05 4.36 -9.31
CA ASN A 40 18.29 5.50 -9.84
C ASN A 40 17.94 6.54 -8.78
N ASN A 41 18.39 6.35 -7.52
CA ASN A 41 18.09 7.22 -6.37
C ASN A 41 16.60 7.45 -6.18
N ILE A 42 15.81 6.37 -6.16
CA ILE A 42 14.36 6.40 -5.94
C ILE A 42 13.98 5.56 -4.72
N PRO A 43 13.03 6.02 -3.89
CA PRO A 43 12.58 5.30 -2.72
C PRO A 43 11.80 4.03 -3.08
N VAL A 44 11.90 3.03 -2.21
CA VAL A 44 11.07 1.83 -2.25
C VAL A 44 10.05 1.89 -1.12
N LYS A 45 8.79 1.61 -1.45
CA LYS A 45 7.73 1.28 -0.48
C LYS A 45 7.59 -0.24 -0.44
N ALA A 46 7.84 -0.87 0.71
CA ALA A 46 7.64 -2.31 0.89
C ALA A 46 6.15 -2.65 0.98
N HIS A 47 5.72 -3.67 0.25
CA HIS A 47 4.36 -4.18 0.25
C HIS A 47 4.39 -5.71 0.31
N ASN A 48 3.93 -6.33 1.35
CA ASN A 48 3.56 -5.91 2.69
C ASN A 48 4.14 -6.90 3.72
N PHE A 49 4.11 -6.55 5.03
CA PHE A 49 4.67 -7.45 6.04
C PHE A 49 3.67 -8.48 6.56
N VAL A 50 2.49 -8.04 7.00
CA VAL A 50 1.49 -8.91 7.63
C VAL A 50 0.13 -8.75 6.94
N TRP A 51 -0.31 -9.83 6.33
CA TRP A 51 -1.57 -9.91 5.58
C TRP A 51 -2.14 -11.33 5.68
N GLY A 52 -3.46 -11.46 5.65
CA GLY A 52 -4.14 -12.75 5.68
C GLY A 52 -4.06 -13.54 4.38
N GLN A 53 -3.68 -12.88 3.27
CA GLN A 53 -3.42 -13.52 1.99
C GLN A 53 -1.92 -13.52 1.67
N GLN A 54 -1.49 -14.41 0.79
CA GLN A 54 -0.10 -14.55 0.33
C GLN A 54 0.94 -14.60 1.48
N ALA A 55 0.51 -14.98 2.68
CA ALA A 55 1.40 -15.38 3.77
C ALA A 55 1.94 -16.80 3.50
N PRO A 56 3.07 -17.19 4.13
CA PRO A 56 3.57 -18.55 3.97
C PRO A 56 2.57 -19.59 4.46
N SER A 57 2.34 -20.64 3.69
CA SER A 57 1.36 -21.69 4.06
C SER A 57 1.68 -22.41 5.37
N TRP A 58 2.95 -22.48 5.74
CA TRP A 58 3.42 -23.15 6.97
C TRP A 58 3.06 -22.36 8.25
N ILE A 59 2.75 -21.06 8.18
CA ILE A 59 2.53 -20.22 9.37
C ILE A 59 1.31 -20.64 10.19
N SER A 60 0.23 -21.06 9.52
CA SER A 60 -1.02 -21.43 10.16
C SER A 60 -0.91 -22.71 11.03
N GLY A 61 0.04 -23.58 10.74
CA GLY A 61 0.28 -24.82 11.48
C GLY A 61 1.13 -24.65 12.74
N LEU A 62 1.62 -23.45 13.04
CA LEU A 62 2.49 -23.18 14.18
C LEU A 62 1.70 -22.85 15.46
N SER A 63 2.34 -23.06 16.61
CA SER A 63 1.84 -22.54 17.89
C SER A 63 1.81 -21.00 17.88
N ALA A 64 0.99 -20.39 18.74
CA ALA A 64 0.92 -18.93 18.87
C ALA A 64 2.31 -18.29 19.17
N ALA A 65 3.10 -18.93 20.02
CA ALA A 65 4.46 -18.47 20.35
C ALA A 65 5.39 -18.54 19.13
N ASP A 66 5.32 -19.62 18.34
CA ASP A 66 6.10 -19.77 17.13
C ASP A 66 5.65 -18.82 16.02
N GLN A 67 4.34 -18.58 15.89
CA GLN A 67 3.81 -17.57 14.95
C GLN A 67 4.34 -16.19 15.29
N ARG A 68 4.34 -15.79 16.57
CA ARG A 68 4.91 -14.52 17.02
C ARG A 68 6.40 -14.42 16.67
N THR A 69 7.17 -15.46 16.96
CA THR A 69 8.59 -15.52 16.62
C THR A 69 8.83 -15.44 15.12
N ALA A 70 8.00 -16.12 14.32
CA ALA A 70 8.10 -16.09 12.86
C ALA A 70 7.81 -14.69 12.29
N ILE A 71 6.75 -14.00 12.77
CA ILE A 71 6.44 -12.62 12.39
C ILE A 71 7.62 -11.69 12.70
N GLU A 72 8.18 -11.79 13.92
CA GLU A 72 9.32 -10.94 14.30
C GLU A 72 10.57 -11.25 13.44
N ASN A 73 10.86 -12.52 13.18
CA ASN A 73 11.98 -12.91 12.33
C ASN A 73 11.84 -12.42 10.89
N TRP A 74 10.65 -12.50 10.32
CA TRP A 74 10.35 -11.97 8.99
C TRP A 74 10.61 -10.45 8.91
N ILE A 75 10.02 -9.69 9.81
CA ILE A 75 10.20 -8.22 9.87
C ILE A 75 11.69 -7.88 10.05
N LYS A 76 12.37 -8.53 11.00
CA LYS A 76 13.79 -8.34 11.24
C LYS A 76 14.64 -8.68 10.02
N ALA A 77 14.39 -9.81 9.36
CA ALA A 77 15.15 -10.24 8.19
C ALA A 77 15.02 -9.23 7.04
N TYR A 78 13.78 -8.75 6.78
CA TYR A 78 13.52 -7.75 5.74
C TYR A 78 14.26 -6.43 6.03
N CYS A 79 14.07 -5.87 7.21
CA CYS A 79 14.66 -4.57 7.57
C CYS A 79 16.19 -4.63 7.74
N THR A 80 16.74 -5.78 8.12
CA THR A 80 18.19 -5.99 8.13
C THR A 80 18.77 -6.00 6.70
N ARG A 81 18.04 -6.61 5.76
CA ARG A 81 18.50 -6.70 4.36
C ARG A 81 18.34 -5.37 3.61
N TYR A 82 17.25 -4.66 3.86
CA TYR A 82 16.89 -3.41 3.18
C TYR A 82 16.69 -2.27 4.19
N PRO A 83 17.77 -1.84 4.89
CA PRO A 83 17.68 -0.81 5.93
C PRO A 83 17.33 0.59 5.37
N ASP A 84 17.41 0.76 4.07
CA ASP A 84 17.09 1.96 3.31
C ASP A 84 15.62 2.00 2.80
N THR A 85 14.78 1.06 3.24
CA THR A 85 13.35 1.09 2.93
C THR A 85 12.68 2.30 3.57
N VAL A 86 12.12 3.19 2.75
CA VAL A 86 11.56 4.47 3.21
C VAL A 86 10.18 4.30 3.83
N MET A 87 9.33 3.49 3.20
CA MET A 87 7.93 3.27 3.59
C MET A 87 7.59 1.78 3.62
N ILE A 88 6.74 1.35 4.54
CA ILE A 88 6.37 -0.05 4.70
C ILE A 88 4.88 -0.17 4.98
N ASP A 89 4.15 -0.91 4.15
CA ASP A 89 2.81 -1.39 4.47
C ASP A 89 2.96 -2.53 5.50
N VAL A 90 2.87 -2.18 6.79
CA VAL A 90 3.15 -3.11 7.91
C VAL A 90 2.02 -4.11 8.09
N VAL A 91 0.79 -3.63 8.07
CA VAL A 91 -0.42 -4.45 8.13
C VAL A 91 -1.32 -4.08 6.97
N ASN A 92 -1.76 -5.11 6.24
CA ASN A 92 -2.64 -4.96 5.08
C ASN A 92 -3.99 -5.62 5.31
N GLU A 93 -5.09 -4.90 5.01
CA GLU A 93 -6.46 -5.41 4.93
C GLU A 93 -6.95 -6.14 6.19
N ALA A 94 -6.74 -5.53 7.37
CA ALA A 94 -7.03 -6.16 8.65
C ALA A 94 -8.50 -6.10 9.09
N VAL A 95 -9.36 -5.40 8.36
CA VAL A 95 -10.79 -5.31 8.65
C VAL A 95 -11.45 -6.69 8.55
N GLU A 96 -12.33 -7.01 9.47
CA GLU A 96 -13.13 -8.24 9.42
C GLU A 96 -14.03 -8.22 8.18
N GLY A 97 -13.91 -9.26 7.34
CA GLY A 97 -14.52 -9.33 6.03
C GLY A 97 -13.59 -8.91 4.88
N HIS A 98 -12.43 -8.31 5.17
CA HIS A 98 -11.35 -8.14 4.21
C HIS A 98 -10.41 -9.36 4.23
N ALA A 99 -9.16 -9.20 4.61
CA ALA A 99 -8.21 -10.31 4.70
C ALA A 99 -7.33 -10.25 5.97
N PRO A 100 -7.93 -10.25 7.17
CA PRO A 100 -7.18 -10.15 8.40
C PRO A 100 -6.27 -11.37 8.59
N ALA A 101 -5.07 -11.14 9.12
CA ALA A 101 -4.08 -12.19 9.37
C ALA A 101 -4.44 -13.03 10.61
N ALA A 102 -5.14 -14.14 10.43
CA ALA A 102 -5.57 -15.03 11.51
C ALA A 102 -4.37 -15.53 12.36
N TYR A 103 -3.23 -15.80 11.74
CA TYR A 103 -2.02 -16.18 12.45
C TYR A 103 -1.47 -15.07 13.35
N ALA A 104 -1.61 -13.80 12.96
CA ALA A 104 -1.19 -12.68 13.80
C ALA A 104 -2.18 -12.46 14.95
N LYS A 105 -3.49 -12.57 14.70
CA LYS A 105 -4.49 -12.58 15.78
C LYS A 105 -4.20 -13.65 16.82
N ASN A 106 -3.83 -14.86 16.39
CA ASN A 106 -3.48 -15.96 17.29
C ASN A 106 -2.16 -15.70 18.03
N ALA A 107 -1.13 -15.22 17.33
CA ALA A 107 0.20 -14.91 17.89
C ALA A 107 0.13 -13.87 19.04
N PHE A 108 -0.82 -12.94 18.98
CA PHE A 108 -1.00 -11.88 19.96
C PHE A 108 -2.36 -11.96 20.68
N ALA A 109 -2.90 -13.17 20.89
CA ALA A 109 -4.18 -13.37 21.56
C ALA A 109 -4.25 -12.62 22.90
N GLY A 110 -5.38 -11.93 23.12
CA GLY A 110 -5.60 -11.10 24.32
C GLY A 110 -4.98 -9.70 24.26
N LYS A 111 -4.36 -9.32 23.11
CA LYS A 111 -3.82 -7.98 22.84
C LYS A 111 -4.37 -7.44 21.51
N ASP A 112 -4.20 -6.15 21.29
CA ASP A 112 -4.38 -5.60 19.94
C ASP A 112 -3.21 -6.01 19.04
N TRP A 113 -3.46 -7.04 18.22
CA TRP A 113 -2.44 -7.65 17.38
C TRP A 113 -1.84 -6.66 16.36
N ILE A 114 -2.64 -5.69 15.87
CA ILE A 114 -2.15 -4.67 14.93
C ILE A 114 -1.09 -3.81 15.61
N THR A 115 -1.41 -3.26 16.78
CA THR A 115 -0.45 -2.49 17.58
C THR A 115 0.82 -3.29 17.89
N GLU A 116 0.70 -4.57 18.24
CA GLU A 116 1.87 -5.40 18.53
C GLU A 116 2.76 -5.64 17.30
N VAL A 117 2.16 -5.87 16.12
CA VAL A 117 2.91 -5.99 14.86
C VAL A 117 3.62 -4.68 14.51
N PHE A 118 2.94 -3.53 14.65
CA PHE A 118 3.57 -2.22 14.42
C PHE A 118 4.73 -1.94 15.39
N LYS A 119 4.62 -2.36 16.66
CA LYS A 119 5.75 -2.28 17.62
C LYS A 119 6.95 -3.09 17.16
N LEU A 120 6.73 -4.31 16.61
CA LEU A 120 7.83 -5.11 16.04
C LEU A 120 8.45 -4.42 14.82
N ALA A 121 7.62 -3.87 13.94
CA ALA A 121 8.11 -3.12 12.78
C ALA A 121 8.94 -1.91 13.23
N ARG A 122 8.46 -1.10 14.17
CA ARG A 122 9.22 0.04 14.72
C ARG A 122 10.56 -0.38 15.36
N LYS A 123 10.56 -1.51 16.06
CA LYS A 123 11.78 -2.05 16.68
C LYS A 123 12.87 -2.39 15.65
N HIS A 124 12.49 -2.97 14.52
CA HIS A 124 13.44 -3.49 13.53
C HIS A 124 13.66 -2.57 12.33
N CYS A 125 12.72 -1.65 12.06
CA CYS A 125 12.76 -0.68 10.97
C CYS A 125 12.58 0.75 11.53
N PRO A 126 13.48 1.24 12.39
CA PRO A 126 13.26 2.48 13.16
C PRO A 126 13.17 3.73 12.30
N ASN A 127 13.74 3.70 11.10
CA ASN A 127 13.83 4.85 10.18
C ASN A 127 12.77 4.82 9.05
N SER A 128 11.99 3.75 8.97
CA SER A 128 10.95 3.63 7.95
C SER A 128 9.64 4.26 8.42
N GLU A 129 8.89 4.80 7.48
CA GLU A 129 7.52 5.22 7.69
C GLU A 129 6.60 3.99 7.67
N LEU A 130 5.89 3.77 8.78
CA LEU A 130 5.08 2.59 9.02
C LEU A 130 3.62 2.87 8.70
N ILE A 131 3.08 2.17 7.70
CA ILE A 131 1.78 2.43 7.11
C ILE A 131 0.82 1.26 7.38
N TYR A 132 -0.40 1.58 7.79
CA TYR A 132 -1.54 0.66 7.70
C TYR A 132 -2.22 0.82 6.35
N ASN A 133 -2.44 -0.26 5.61
CA ASN A 133 -2.98 -0.22 4.25
C ASN A 133 -4.27 -1.03 4.12
N ASP A 134 -5.32 -0.45 3.50
CA ASP A 134 -6.59 -1.17 3.30
C ASP A 134 -7.39 -0.62 2.09
N TYR A 135 -8.25 -1.48 1.52
CA TYR A 135 -9.24 -1.08 0.53
C TYR A 135 -10.53 -0.57 1.19
N ASN A 136 -11.44 0.01 0.43
CA ASN A 136 -12.67 0.64 0.90
C ASN A 136 -12.48 1.76 1.94
N PHE A 137 -11.27 2.20 2.20
CA PHE A 137 -10.98 3.24 3.18
C PHE A 137 -11.60 4.57 2.76
N LEU A 138 -11.54 4.92 1.46
CA LEU A 138 -12.18 6.13 0.91
C LEU A 138 -13.64 5.91 0.50
N THR A 139 -14.22 4.75 0.83
CA THR A 139 -15.55 4.39 0.37
C THR A 139 -16.44 3.90 1.52
N TRP A 140 -16.71 2.61 1.62
CA TRP A 140 -17.72 2.05 2.53
C TRP A 140 -17.24 1.81 3.96
N ASP A 141 -15.94 1.54 4.16
CA ASP A 141 -15.41 1.06 5.44
C ASP A 141 -14.60 2.11 6.22
N THR A 142 -14.68 3.41 5.85
CA THR A 142 -13.95 4.50 6.51
C THR A 142 -14.02 4.42 8.04
N ASP A 143 -15.22 4.38 8.60
CA ASP A 143 -15.40 4.41 10.06
C ASP A 143 -14.93 3.12 10.74
N LYS A 144 -15.15 1.99 10.08
CA LYS A 144 -14.71 0.69 10.56
C LYS A 144 -13.17 0.61 10.63
N ILE A 145 -12.49 1.11 9.59
CA ILE A 145 -11.03 1.13 9.53
C ILE A 145 -10.48 2.12 10.56
N LEU A 146 -11.06 3.33 10.67
CA LEU A 146 -10.63 4.30 11.67
C LEU A 146 -10.74 3.76 13.09
N ALA A 147 -11.83 3.09 13.42
CA ALA A 147 -12.02 2.45 14.74
C ALA A 147 -11.00 1.33 14.98
N LEU A 148 -10.70 0.53 13.94
CA LEU A 148 -9.76 -0.58 14.02
C LEU A 148 -8.33 -0.11 14.26
N ILE A 149 -7.88 0.93 13.56
CA ILE A 149 -6.48 1.38 13.60
C ILE A 149 -6.20 2.37 14.75
N LYS A 150 -7.23 2.99 15.30
CA LYS A 150 -7.08 4.02 16.33
C LYS A 150 -6.18 3.61 17.51
N PRO A 151 -6.27 2.39 18.08
CA PRO A 151 -5.37 1.98 19.17
C PRO A 151 -3.88 2.04 18.79
N ALA A 152 -3.52 1.65 17.58
CA ALA A 152 -2.14 1.69 17.10
C ALA A 152 -1.67 3.14 16.81
N VAL A 153 -2.58 3.99 16.30
CA VAL A 153 -2.29 5.42 16.14
C VAL A 153 -2.10 6.10 17.49
N ASP A 154 -2.97 5.86 18.45
CA ASP A 154 -2.88 6.40 19.82
C ASP A 154 -1.60 5.91 20.55
N ALA A 155 -1.11 4.73 20.23
CA ALA A 155 0.16 4.19 20.72
C ALA A 155 1.39 4.81 20.04
N GLY A 156 1.23 5.68 19.03
CA GLY A 156 2.31 6.38 18.33
C GLY A 156 3.20 5.46 17.50
N VAL A 157 2.66 4.31 17.02
CA VAL A 157 3.45 3.34 16.25
C VAL A 157 3.09 3.32 14.76
N VAL A 158 2.06 4.06 14.35
CA VAL A 158 1.62 4.23 12.96
C VAL A 158 1.95 5.64 12.51
N ASP A 159 2.72 5.77 11.43
CA ASP A 159 3.08 7.06 10.85
C ASP A 159 2.09 7.48 9.76
N GLY A 160 1.60 6.51 8.96
CA GLY A 160 0.75 6.79 7.82
C GLY A 160 -0.40 5.81 7.63
N LEU A 161 -1.39 6.25 6.87
CA LEU A 161 -2.55 5.45 6.45
C LEU A 161 -2.58 5.35 4.92
N GLY A 162 -2.56 4.12 4.42
CA GLY A 162 -2.64 3.79 2.99
C GLY A 162 -4.07 3.45 2.59
N MET A 163 -4.59 4.20 1.65
CA MET A 163 -5.89 4.00 1.04
C MET A 163 -5.70 3.42 -0.36
N GLN A 164 -5.99 2.13 -0.56
CA GLN A 164 -5.74 1.44 -1.84
C GLN A 164 -6.46 2.12 -3.02
N SER A 165 -7.69 2.59 -2.79
CA SER A 165 -8.45 3.37 -3.78
C SER A 165 -8.88 2.61 -5.04
N HIS A 166 -9.06 1.28 -4.93
CA HIS A 166 -9.51 0.44 -6.04
C HIS A 166 -11.00 0.58 -6.39
N SER A 167 -11.86 0.91 -5.43
CA SER A 167 -13.32 0.82 -5.57
C SER A 167 -14.00 2.20 -5.72
N LEU A 168 -13.34 3.17 -6.36
CA LEU A 168 -13.87 4.53 -6.49
C LEU A 168 -14.91 4.67 -7.60
N TYR A 169 -14.97 3.72 -8.53
CA TYR A 169 -15.75 3.83 -9.77
C TYR A 169 -16.80 2.74 -9.96
N SER A 170 -16.75 1.67 -9.18
CA SER A 170 -17.67 0.53 -9.28
C SER A 170 -17.88 -0.10 -7.90
N PRO A 171 -19.09 -0.51 -7.53
CA PRO A 171 -20.37 -0.36 -8.24
C PRO A 171 -20.96 1.05 -8.20
N LYS A 172 -20.35 1.98 -7.46
CA LYS A 172 -20.73 3.39 -7.38
C LYS A 172 -19.55 4.26 -7.80
N VAL A 173 -19.81 5.30 -8.57
CA VAL A 173 -18.86 6.40 -8.80
C VAL A 173 -18.94 7.36 -7.61
N TRP A 174 -17.85 7.47 -6.85
CA TRP A 174 -17.73 8.43 -5.75
C TRP A 174 -17.36 9.80 -6.30
N SER A 175 -18.05 10.83 -5.86
CA SER A 175 -17.75 12.21 -6.31
C SER A 175 -16.45 12.73 -5.69
N ALA A 176 -15.86 13.75 -6.32
CA ALA A 176 -14.69 14.44 -5.78
C ALA A 176 -14.92 14.98 -4.35
N GLN A 177 -16.14 15.51 -4.08
CA GLN A 177 -16.47 16.02 -2.75
C GLN A 177 -16.58 14.91 -1.71
N GLU A 178 -17.24 13.80 -2.03
CA GLU A 178 -17.31 12.65 -1.11
C GLU A 178 -15.92 12.12 -0.75
N ILE A 179 -15.02 12.03 -1.74
CA ILE A 179 -13.63 11.60 -1.52
C ILE A 179 -12.87 12.62 -0.66
N LYS A 180 -13.05 13.91 -0.92
CA LYS A 180 -12.44 14.96 -0.10
C LYS A 180 -12.88 14.89 1.35
N ASP A 181 -14.19 14.74 1.59
CA ASP A 181 -14.76 14.63 2.95
C ASP A 181 -14.20 13.40 3.69
N LYS A 182 -13.98 12.29 2.97
CA LYS A 182 -13.32 11.10 3.54
C LYS A 182 -11.85 11.37 3.89
N LEU A 183 -11.10 12.02 3.01
CA LEU A 183 -9.70 12.39 3.28
C LEU A 183 -9.59 13.33 4.47
N ASP A 184 -10.45 14.35 4.56
CA ASP A 184 -10.50 15.27 5.71
C ASP A 184 -10.76 14.51 7.01
N LYS A 185 -11.73 13.58 7.00
CA LYS A 185 -12.07 12.74 8.15
C LYS A 185 -10.92 11.84 8.59
N ILE A 186 -10.29 11.16 7.64
CA ILE A 186 -9.15 10.27 7.91
C ILE A 186 -7.95 11.08 8.41
N GLY A 187 -7.67 12.22 7.78
CA GLY A 187 -6.57 13.12 8.15
C GLY A 187 -6.72 13.73 9.55
N ALA A 188 -7.95 13.75 10.11
CA ALA A 188 -8.19 14.21 11.49
C ALA A 188 -7.52 13.31 12.55
N LEU A 189 -7.11 12.08 12.22
CA LEU A 189 -6.29 11.22 13.11
C LEU A 189 -4.87 11.77 13.34
N GLY A 190 -4.40 12.70 12.51
CA GLY A 190 -3.09 13.33 12.67
C GLY A 190 -1.93 12.63 11.97
N THR A 191 -2.16 11.48 11.33
CA THR A 191 -1.17 10.73 10.53
C THR A 191 -1.04 11.28 9.12
N ASP A 192 0.05 10.93 8.42
CA ASP A 192 0.19 11.17 6.99
C ASP A 192 -0.71 10.19 6.19
N LEU A 193 -1.15 10.64 5.01
CA LEU A 193 -2.04 9.88 4.13
C LEU A 193 -1.34 9.48 2.84
N TYR A 194 -1.62 8.27 2.36
CA TYR A 194 -1.11 7.74 1.11
C TYR A 194 -2.24 7.17 0.26
N ILE A 195 -2.33 7.60 -1.00
CA ILE A 195 -3.12 6.89 -2.00
C ILE A 195 -2.22 5.76 -2.50
N SER A 196 -2.41 4.56 -1.95
CA SER A 196 -1.38 3.53 -1.96
C SER A 196 -1.42 2.58 -3.16
N GLU A 197 -2.57 2.47 -3.85
CA GLU A 197 -2.78 1.50 -4.94
C GLU A 197 -3.78 1.99 -5.99
N TYR A 198 -3.73 3.30 -6.31
CA TYR A 198 -4.71 3.91 -7.18
C TYR A 198 -4.74 3.29 -8.57
N ASP A 199 -5.92 2.91 -9.01
CA ASP A 199 -6.20 2.45 -10.35
C ASP A 199 -7.59 2.89 -10.82
N ILE A 200 -7.80 2.87 -12.14
CA ILE A 200 -9.08 3.21 -12.78
C ILE A 200 -9.43 2.09 -13.74
N GLU A 201 -10.37 1.23 -13.33
CA GLU A 201 -10.85 0.12 -14.14
C GLU A 201 -11.82 0.62 -15.22
N ALA A 202 -11.27 1.07 -16.36
CA ALA A 202 -12.02 1.54 -17.51
C ALA A 202 -11.29 1.19 -18.82
N THR A 203 -11.94 0.38 -19.66
CA THR A 203 -11.42 0.05 -21.00
C THR A 203 -11.64 1.19 -21.99
N ASN A 204 -12.65 2.03 -21.77
CA ASN A 204 -12.91 3.23 -22.57
C ASN A 204 -11.98 4.37 -22.12
N ASP A 205 -11.23 4.94 -23.06
CA ASP A 205 -10.24 5.98 -22.80
C ASP A 205 -10.84 7.28 -22.24
N GLN A 206 -12.02 7.67 -22.73
CA GLN A 206 -12.68 8.88 -22.25
C GLN A 206 -13.17 8.70 -20.80
N THR A 207 -13.77 7.56 -20.49
CA THR A 207 -14.21 7.24 -19.13
C THR A 207 -13.01 7.22 -18.15
N GLN A 208 -11.89 6.59 -18.54
CA GLN A 208 -10.68 6.58 -17.71
C GLN A 208 -10.14 7.98 -17.48
N LEU A 209 -10.11 8.80 -18.51
CA LEU A 209 -9.69 10.21 -18.43
C LEU A 209 -10.59 11.03 -17.51
N ASP A 210 -11.91 10.89 -17.64
CA ASP A 210 -12.87 11.65 -16.84
C ASP A 210 -12.75 11.30 -15.35
N TYR A 211 -12.57 10.04 -15.03
CA TYR A 211 -12.34 9.58 -13.65
C TYR A 211 -11.00 10.07 -13.10
N MET A 212 -9.92 10.02 -13.90
CA MET A 212 -8.62 10.59 -13.50
C MET A 212 -8.73 12.07 -13.18
N LYS A 213 -9.39 12.85 -14.04
CA LYS A 213 -9.63 14.28 -13.83
C LYS A 213 -10.47 14.58 -12.60
N MET A 214 -11.41 13.69 -12.25
CA MET A 214 -12.27 13.85 -11.09
C MET A 214 -11.52 13.70 -9.77
N HIS A 215 -10.69 12.68 -9.64
CA HIS A 215 -10.14 12.28 -8.33
C HIS A 215 -8.68 12.68 -8.12
N PHE A 216 -7.82 12.58 -9.14
CA PHE A 216 -6.39 12.88 -8.97
C PHE A 216 -6.11 14.26 -8.38
N PRO A 217 -6.79 15.36 -8.83
CA PRO A 217 -6.62 16.67 -8.22
C PRO A 217 -7.01 16.74 -6.74
N VAL A 218 -8.00 15.96 -6.32
CA VAL A 218 -8.41 15.89 -4.90
C VAL A 218 -7.29 15.28 -4.07
N PHE A 219 -6.68 14.21 -4.55
CA PHE A 219 -5.54 13.58 -3.89
C PHE A 219 -4.32 14.51 -3.85
N TRP A 220 -3.97 15.07 -5.02
CA TRP A 220 -2.78 15.89 -5.18
C TRP A 220 -2.79 17.16 -4.32
N ASN A 221 -3.96 17.79 -4.21
CA ASN A 221 -4.10 19.06 -3.47
C ASN A 221 -4.43 18.89 -1.99
N HIS A 222 -4.65 17.66 -1.51
CA HIS A 222 -4.98 17.45 -0.11
C HIS A 222 -3.70 17.53 0.76
N PRO A 223 -3.66 18.43 1.78
CA PRO A 223 -2.42 18.79 2.51
C PRO A 223 -1.81 17.61 3.29
N LYS A 224 -2.62 16.62 3.64
CA LYS A 224 -2.17 15.41 4.37
C LYS A 224 -1.71 14.29 3.44
N VAL A 225 -2.03 14.31 2.14
CA VAL A 225 -1.59 13.28 1.19
C VAL A 225 -0.14 13.52 0.82
N LYS A 226 0.72 12.55 1.13
CA LYS A 226 2.18 12.61 0.92
C LYS A 226 2.64 11.84 -0.31
N GLY A 227 1.85 10.88 -0.77
CA GLY A 227 2.19 10.09 -1.93
C GLY A 227 0.98 9.48 -2.62
N ILE A 228 1.11 9.28 -3.94
CA ILE A 228 0.13 8.60 -4.78
C ILE A 228 0.86 7.52 -5.57
N THR A 229 0.50 6.26 -5.32
CA THR A 229 1.03 5.10 -6.04
C THR A 229 -0.01 4.59 -7.02
N LEU A 230 0.32 4.54 -8.30
CA LEU A 230 -0.51 3.86 -9.30
C LEU A 230 -0.25 2.35 -9.23
N TRP A 231 -1.32 1.55 -9.18
CA TRP A 231 -1.21 0.08 -9.06
C TRP A 231 -1.04 -0.57 -10.42
N GLY A 232 0.15 -0.47 -10.97
CA GLY A 232 0.47 -0.81 -12.34
C GLY A 232 0.07 0.27 -13.34
N TYR A 233 0.66 0.25 -14.52
CA TYR A 233 0.40 1.27 -15.53
C TYR A 233 0.52 0.79 -16.98
N VAL A 234 1.07 -0.42 -17.22
CA VAL A 234 1.19 -0.97 -18.57
C VAL A 234 -0.03 -1.83 -18.90
N VAL A 235 -0.73 -1.50 -19.99
CA VAL A 235 -1.91 -2.25 -20.45
C VAL A 235 -1.54 -3.73 -20.66
N GLY A 236 -2.37 -4.61 -20.12
CA GLY A 236 -2.16 -6.06 -20.16
C GLY A 236 -1.15 -6.62 -19.15
N LYS A 237 -0.51 -5.76 -18.34
CA LYS A 237 0.42 -6.16 -17.26
C LYS A 237 -0.10 -5.75 -15.85
N THR A 238 -1.28 -5.19 -15.77
CA THR A 238 -1.92 -4.81 -14.51
C THR A 238 -2.78 -5.94 -13.97
N TRP A 239 -3.01 -5.96 -12.65
CA TRP A 239 -3.81 -6.99 -11.97
C TRP A 239 -5.28 -7.06 -12.43
N ARG A 240 -5.83 -5.95 -12.94
CA ARG A 240 -7.18 -5.86 -13.52
C ARG A 240 -7.14 -5.30 -14.93
N THR A 241 -7.97 -5.86 -15.80
CA THR A 241 -8.17 -5.35 -17.16
C THR A 241 -8.70 -3.92 -17.11
N GLY A 242 -8.16 -3.06 -17.97
CA GLY A 242 -8.62 -1.67 -18.11
C GLY A 242 -7.90 -0.66 -17.20
N THR A 243 -7.08 -1.09 -16.23
CA THR A 243 -6.37 -0.18 -15.32
C THR A 243 -5.07 0.38 -15.89
N GLY A 244 -4.51 -0.21 -16.96
CA GLY A 244 -3.29 0.30 -17.60
C GLY A 244 -3.46 1.69 -18.21
N LEU A 245 -2.39 2.49 -18.18
CA LEU A 245 -2.33 3.87 -18.67
C LEU A 245 -1.43 4.05 -19.89
N ILE A 246 -0.55 3.07 -20.16
CA ILE A 246 0.42 3.09 -21.26
C ILE A 246 0.37 1.74 -21.96
N GLN A 247 0.32 1.74 -23.30
CA GLN A 247 0.41 0.52 -24.10
C GLN A 247 1.82 -0.09 -24.00
N GLU A 248 1.97 -1.38 -24.30
CA GLU A 248 3.30 -2.05 -24.30
C GLU A 248 4.33 -1.39 -25.24
N ASN A 249 3.86 -0.79 -26.33
CA ASN A 249 4.70 -0.05 -27.27
C ASN A 249 5.10 1.37 -26.77
N GLY A 250 4.68 1.75 -25.56
CA GLY A 250 4.97 3.06 -24.97
C GLY A 250 3.98 4.17 -25.32
N THR A 251 2.93 3.89 -26.11
CA THR A 251 1.88 4.87 -26.41
C THR A 251 1.06 5.15 -25.15
N GLU A 252 0.95 6.41 -24.78
CA GLU A 252 0.16 6.85 -23.63
C GLU A 252 -1.34 6.84 -23.97
N ARG A 253 -2.17 6.34 -23.05
CA ARG A 253 -3.61 6.57 -23.10
C ARG A 253 -3.91 8.02 -22.70
N PRO A 254 -5.05 8.61 -23.09
CA PRO A 254 -5.39 10.01 -22.79
C PRO A 254 -5.29 10.39 -21.30
N ALA A 255 -5.64 9.47 -20.40
CA ALA A 255 -5.49 9.67 -18.96
C ALA A 255 -4.04 9.88 -18.53
N MET A 256 -3.09 9.12 -19.11
CA MET A 256 -1.66 9.28 -18.82
C MET A 256 -1.12 10.61 -19.34
N THR A 257 -1.45 10.96 -20.58
CA THR A 257 -1.04 12.24 -21.17
C THR A 257 -1.56 13.42 -20.34
N TRP A 258 -2.82 13.36 -19.93
CA TRP A 258 -3.40 14.37 -19.07
C TRP A 258 -2.68 14.45 -17.72
N LEU A 259 -2.43 13.31 -17.07
CA LEU A 259 -1.75 13.24 -15.78
C LEU A 259 -0.38 13.93 -15.83
N MET A 260 0.40 13.63 -16.88
CA MET A 260 1.73 14.21 -17.02
C MET A 260 1.69 15.73 -17.25
N ASN A 261 0.72 16.22 -18.01
CA ASN A 261 0.50 17.65 -18.21
C ASN A 261 0.06 18.33 -16.91
N TYR A 262 -0.90 17.76 -16.20
CA TYR A 262 -1.36 18.24 -14.91
C TYR A 262 -0.21 18.39 -13.89
N LEU A 263 0.61 17.35 -13.74
CA LEU A 263 1.76 17.38 -12.83
C LEU A 263 2.82 18.42 -13.23
N LYS A 264 3.00 18.66 -14.52
CA LYS A 264 3.91 19.70 -15.01
C LYS A 264 3.38 21.09 -14.68
N GLU A 265 2.10 21.33 -14.85
CA GLU A 265 1.45 22.61 -14.52
C GLU A 265 1.49 22.87 -13.01
N GLU A 266 1.17 21.88 -12.18
CA GLU A 266 1.19 22.03 -10.71
C GLU A 266 2.60 22.32 -10.16
N ARG A 267 3.63 21.73 -10.76
CA ARG A 267 5.03 21.99 -10.38
C ARG A 267 5.53 23.38 -10.81
N ALA A 268 4.85 24.04 -11.74
CA ALA A 268 5.21 25.37 -12.22
C ALA A 268 4.59 26.51 -11.39
N LYS A 269 3.65 26.18 -10.49
CA LYS A 269 3.02 27.11 -9.53
C LYS A 269 3.91 27.30 -8.30
#